data_4c49b2ab01e44e7e8a71255dd97d34d8
#
_entry.id   4c49b2ab01e44e7e8a71255dd97d34d8
#
_cell.length_a   1.000
_cell.length_b   1.000
_cell.length_c   1.000
_cell.angle_alpha   90.00
_cell.angle_beta   90.00
_cell.angle_gamma   90.00
#
_symmetry.space_group_name_H-M   'P 1'
#
loop_
_entity.id
_entity.type
_entity.pdbx_description
1 polymer ?
#
loop_
_entity_poly.entity_id
_entity_poly.type
_entity_poly.pdbx_seq_one_letter_code
_entity_poly.pdbx_strand_id
1 'polypeptide(L)'
;MCGTLMRILIDTREQLPFTFTRFADVEIENAALPCGDYSVPGFEDRAAIERKSIEDQIGCMRGANRDRFEKELARAQHYELFAVMVEASLEDVAKGRYRSEMKSQAALQSIFAFQVRYRVPFIWAGGRADAEYVTYSLLEKYLAEIRKRFETANKAQKANGV
;
A
#
# COMPACT_ATOMS: atom_id res chain seq x y z
N MET A 1 -10.32 19.81 19.72
CA MET A 1 -8.97 19.21 19.63
C MET A 1 -8.50 19.37 18.19
N CYS A 2 -7.40 20.05 18.00
CA CYS A 2 -6.81 20.18 16.65
C CYS A 2 -6.23 18.82 16.28
N GLY A 3 -6.95 18.04 15.46
CA GLY A 3 -6.41 16.83 14.89
C GLY A 3 -5.14 17.19 14.10
N THR A 4 -4.07 16.48 14.31
CA THR A 4 -2.84 16.72 13.55
C THR A 4 -3.13 16.40 12.09
N LEU A 5 -3.06 17.43 11.23
CA LEU A 5 -3.25 17.29 9.79
C LEU A 5 -2.28 16.22 9.26
N MET A 6 -2.82 15.22 8.60
CA MET A 6 -2.04 14.16 7.98
C MET A 6 -1.82 14.48 6.50
N ARG A 7 -0.56 14.51 6.06
CA ARG A 7 -0.26 14.59 4.63
C ARG A 7 -0.06 13.20 4.04
N ILE A 8 -0.71 12.95 2.89
CA ILE A 8 -0.54 11.74 2.09
C ILE A 8 0.12 12.15 0.77
N LEU A 9 1.23 11.50 0.45
CA LEU A 9 1.88 11.64 -0.84
C LEU A 9 1.25 10.67 -1.83
N ILE A 10 0.97 11.19 -3.03
CA ILE A 10 0.46 10.41 -4.15
C ILE A 10 1.51 10.42 -5.26
N ASP A 11 1.89 9.25 -5.75
CA ASP A 11 2.86 9.14 -6.84
C ASP A 11 2.36 9.86 -8.09
N THR A 12 3.24 10.62 -8.73
CA THR A 12 2.92 11.39 -9.94
C THR A 12 2.52 10.52 -11.13
N ARG A 13 2.78 9.21 -11.09
CA ARG A 13 2.41 8.22 -12.12
C ARG A 13 1.04 7.58 -11.87
N GLU A 14 0.46 7.77 -10.68
CA GLU A 14 -0.88 7.25 -10.37
C GLU A 14 -1.95 7.99 -11.20
N GLN A 15 -2.66 7.24 -12.03
CA GLN A 15 -3.62 7.81 -12.99
C GLN A 15 -5.04 7.96 -12.43
N LEU A 16 -5.37 7.18 -11.42
CA LEU A 16 -6.68 7.17 -10.76
C LEU A 16 -6.52 7.28 -9.23
N PRO A 17 -5.94 8.40 -8.74
CA PRO A 17 -5.66 8.53 -7.32
C PRO A 17 -6.92 8.55 -6.47
N PHE A 18 -6.81 8.05 -5.23
CA PHE A 18 -7.80 8.30 -4.20
C PHE A 18 -7.84 9.78 -3.86
N THR A 19 -9.03 10.28 -3.54
CA THR A 19 -9.24 11.71 -3.25
C THR A 19 -9.16 12.03 -1.77
N PHE A 20 -9.37 11.05 -0.90
CA PHE A 20 -9.41 11.17 0.56
C PHE A 20 -10.39 12.23 1.09
N THR A 21 -11.35 12.66 0.27
CA THR A 21 -12.27 13.78 0.59
C THR A 21 -13.18 13.52 1.79
N ARG A 22 -13.35 12.25 2.17
CA ARG A 22 -14.14 11.89 3.38
C ARG A 22 -13.35 12.02 4.68
N PHE A 23 -12.06 12.34 4.61
CA PHE A 23 -11.20 12.54 5.77
C PHE A 23 -10.84 14.00 5.91
N ALA A 24 -11.46 14.69 6.87
CA ALA A 24 -11.32 16.15 7.04
C ALA A 24 -9.92 16.60 7.47
N ASP A 25 -9.11 15.69 8.00
CA ASP A 25 -7.76 15.91 8.51
C ASP A 25 -6.65 15.45 7.55
N VAL A 26 -6.97 15.28 6.26
CA VAL A 26 -6.01 14.85 5.23
C VAL A 26 -5.75 15.96 4.23
N GLU A 27 -4.46 16.20 3.98
CA GLU A 27 -3.95 16.92 2.80
C GLU A 27 -3.25 15.96 1.86
N ILE A 28 -3.43 16.16 0.56
CA ILE A 28 -2.75 15.38 -0.46
C ILE A 28 -1.69 16.21 -1.17
N GLU A 29 -0.57 15.59 -1.47
CA GLU A 29 0.55 16.18 -2.20
C GLU A 29 1.06 15.19 -3.25
N ASN A 30 1.34 15.66 -4.47
CA ASN A 30 1.92 14.82 -5.50
C ASN A 30 3.45 14.79 -5.36
N ALA A 31 4.03 13.59 -5.39
CA ALA A 31 5.47 13.39 -5.29
C ALA A 31 5.91 12.20 -6.15
N ALA A 32 7.18 12.17 -6.56
CA ALA A 32 7.73 10.97 -7.18
C ALA A 32 8.14 9.98 -6.07
N LEU A 33 7.48 8.83 -6.01
CA LEU A 33 7.77 7.80 -5.02
C LEU A 33 8.73 6.74 -5.56
N PRO A 34 9.68 6.24 -4.75
CA PRO A 34 10.56 5.15 -5.15
C PRO A 34 9.81 3.84 -5.41
N CYS A 35 8.72 3.60 -4.68
CA CYS A 35 7.90 2.40 -4.75
C CYS A 35 6.49 2.69 -4.25
N GLY A 36 5.49 2.07 -4.86
CA GLY A 36 4.08 2.25 -4.50
C GLY A 36 3.46 3.55 -5.02
N ASP A 37 2.19 3.73 -4.72
CA ASP A 37 1.37 4.86 -5.19
C ASP A 37 1.06 5.87 -4.10
N TYR A 38 1.07 5.45 -2.83
CA TYR A 38 0.75 6.28 -1.66
C TYR A 38 1.80 6.13 -0.58
N SER A 39 2.20 7.25 0.03
CA SER A 39 3.16 7.30 1.12
C SER A 39 2.87 8.46 2.06
N VAL A 40 3.76 8.72 3.00
CA VAL A 40 3.71 9.88 3.89
C VAL A 40 5.06 10.60 3.90
N PRO A 41 5.08 11.95 4.03
CA PRO A 41 6.31 12.74 3.99
C PRO A 41 7.37 12.26 4.98
N GLY A 42 8.60 12.08 4.49
CA GLY A 42 9.75 11.64 5.28
C GLY A 42 9.87 10.13 5.45
N PHE A 43 8.93 9.34 4.86
CA PHE A 43 8.93 7.87 4.91
C PHE A 43 8.73 7.23 3.53
N GLU A 44 9.03 7.95 2.47
CA GLU A 44 8.82 7.53 1.08
C GLU A 44 9.58 6.24 0.72
N ASP A 45 10.68 5.97 1.41
CA ASP A 45 11.52 4.77 1.28
C ASP A 45 11.24 3.70 2.34
N ARG A 46 10.23 3.90 3.19
CA ARG A 46 9.91 3.00 4.33
C ARG A 46 8.46 2.60 4.44
N ALA A 47 7.55 3.42 3.96
CA ALA A 47 6.12 3.16 4.03
C ALA A 47 5.45 3.51 2.72
N ALA A 48 4.82 2.56 2.06
CA ALA A 48 4.05 2.83 0.85
C ALA A 48 2.92 1.79 0.67
N ILE A 49 1.92 2.20 -0.10
CA ILE A 49 0.82 1.34 -0.54
C ILE A 49 0.78 1.38 -2.06
N GLU A 50 0.77 0.21 -2.68
CA GLU A 50 0.57 0.04 -4.11
C GLU A 50 -0.90 -0.25 -4.38
N ARG A 51 -1.58 0.56 -5.19
CA ARG A 51 -2.97 0.35 -5.58
C ARG A 51 -3.07 -0.46 -6.87
N LYS A 52 -3.96 -1.44 -6.89
CA LYS A 52 -4.27 -2.24 -8.06
C LYS A 52 -5.77 -2.37 -8.26
N SER A 53 -6.26 -2.07 -9.46
CA SER A 53 -7.53 -2.62 -9.90
C SER A 53 -7.40 -4.13 -10.11
N ILE A 54 -8.51 -4.86 -10.19
CA ILE A 54 -8.46 -6.30 -10.49
C ILE A 54 -7.79 -6.55 -11.84
N GLU A 55 -8.06 -5.72 -12.84
CA GLU A 55 -7.47 -5.83 -14.19
C GLU A 55 -5.96 -5.64 -14.16
N ASP A 56 -5.47 -4.62 -13.44
CA ASP A 56 -4.05 -4.34 -13.29
C ASP A 56 -3.36 -5.47 -12.51
N GLN A 57 -4.02 -5.99 -11.47
CA GLN A 57 -3.48 -7.10 -10.69
C GLN A 57 -3.31 -8.36 -11.54
N ILE A 58 -4.30 -8.71 -12.34
CA ILE A 58 -4.21 -9.85 -13.25
C ILE A 58 -3.21 -9.58 -14.39
N GLY A 59 -3.17 -8.34 -14.90
CA GLY A 59 -2.20 -7.92 -15.90
C GLY A 59 -0.73 -8.05 -15.46
N CYS A 60 -0.48 -7.90 -14.16
CA CYS A 60 0.84 -8.08 -13.56
C CYS A 60 1.29 -9.54 -13.41
N MET A 61 0.47 -10.51 -13.81
CA MET A 61 0.81 -11.94 -13.68
C MET A 61 1.54 -12.50 -14.92
N ARG A 62 1.71 -11.71 -16.00
CA ARG A 62 2.24 -12.19 -17.28
C ARG A 62 3.34 -11.31 -17.87
N GLY A 63 4.28 -11.94 -18.55
CA GLY A 63 5.28 -11.30 -19.41
C GLY A 63 6.10 -10.22 -18.73
N ALA A 64 6.43 -9.16 -19.46
CA ALA A 64 7.22 -8.05 -18.97
C ALA A 64 6.57 -7.29 -17.81
N ASN A 65 5.25 -7.29 -17.70
CA ASN A 65 4.53 -6.70 -16.56
C ASN A 65 4.80 -7.50 -15.28
N ARG A 66 4.87 -8.83 -15.38
CA ARG A 66 5.23 -9.69 -14.26
C ARG A 66 6.64 -9.38 -13.77
N ASP A 67 7.61 -9.30 -14.67
CA ASP A 67 9.00 -9.01 -14.30
C ASP A 67 9.14 -7.65 -13.60
N ARG A 68 8.43 -6.64 -14.09
CA ARG A 68 8.40 -5.32 -13.45
C ARG A 68 7.79 -5.36 -12.06
N PHE A 69 6.67 -6.03 -11.92
CA PHE A 69 5.96 -6.14 -10.65
C PHE A 69 6.78 -6.94 -9.63
N GLU A 70 7.40 -8.05 -10.03
CA GLU A 70 8.30 -8.81 -9.14
C GLU A 70 9.51 -7.98 -8.68
N LYS A 71 10.09 -7.13 -9.54
CA LYS A 71 11.14 -6.19 -9.15
C LYS A 71 10.66 -5.14 -8.14
N GLU A 72 9.43 -4.67 -8.29
CA GLU A 72 8.81 -3.76 -7.32
C GLU A 72 8.60 -4.44 -5.97
N LEU A 73 8.01 -5.64 -5.95
CA LEU A 73 7.83 -6.44 -4.75
C LEU A 73 9.17 -6.77 -4.05
N ALA A 74 10.22 -7.03 -4.82
CA ALA A 74 11.56 -7.25 -4.29
C ALA A 74 12.13 -6.01 -3.59
N ARG A 75 11.89 -4.81 -4.13
CA ARG A 75 12.25 -3.56 -3.45
C ARG A 75 11.40 -3.33 -2.20
N ALA A 76 10.12 -3.65 -2.28
CA ALA A 76 9.15 -3.48 -1.19
C ALA A 76 9.46 -4.31 0.07
N GLN A 77 10.22 -5.41 -0.05
CA GLN A 77 10.65 -6.22 1.10
C GLN A 77 11.42 -5.43 2.17
N HIS A 78 12.06 -4.33 1.79
CA HIS A 78 12.85 -3.50 2.68
C HIS A 78 12.03 -2.41 3.37
N TYR A 79 10.75 -2.28 3.03
CA TYR A 79 9.86 -1.32 3.64
C TYR A 79 9.37 -1.82 5.01
N GLU A 80 9.18 -0.91 5.94
CA GLU A 80 8.55 -1.20 7.23
C GLU A 80 7.04 -1.44 7.08
N LEU A 81 6.43 -0.71 6.15
CA LEU A 81 5.05 -0.90 5.71
C LEU A 81 5.01 -0.90 4.19
N PHE A 82 4.63 -2.02 3.60
CA PHE A 82 4.24 -2.08 2.20
C PHE A 82 3.09 -3.07 2.04
N ALA A 83 2.09 -2.71 1.27
CA ALA A 83 0.98 -3.59 0.91
C ALA A 83 0.50 -3.31 -0.51
N VAL A 84 0.07 -4.35 -1.21
CA VAL A 84 -0.67 -4.23 -2.46
C VAL A 84 -2.16 -4.16 -2.11
N MET A 85 -2.77 -3.02 -2.38
CA MET A 85 -4.18 -2.74 -2.14
C MET A 85 -4.99 -3.05 -3.39
N VAL A 86 -5.74 -4.15 -3.38
CA VAL A 86 -6.53 -4.58 -4.52
C VAL A 86 -7.98 -4.12 -4.38
N GLU A 87 -8.46 -3.37 -5.37
CA GLU A 87 -9.85 -2.87 -5.45
C GLU A 87 -10.82 -3.97 -5.91
N ALA A 88 -10.74 -5.14 -5.29
CA ALA A 88 -11.59 -6.30 -5.54
C ALA A 88 -11.59 -7.22 -4.34
N SER A 89 -12.52 -8.17 -4.30
CA SER A 89 -12.48 -9.26 -3.34
C SER A 89 -11.65 -10.44 -3.86
N LEU A 90 -11.18 -11.29 -2.95
CA LEU A 90 -10.53 -12.54 -3.33
C LEU A 90 -11.50 -13.44 -4.13
N GLU A 91 -12.78 -13.35 -3.81
CA GLU A 91 -13.86 -14.09 -4.52
C GLU A 91 -13.96 -13.64 -5.98
N ASP A 92 -13.75 -12.35 -6.28
CA ASP A 92 -13.78 -11.84 -7.65
C ASP A 92 -12.68 -12.49 -8.51
N VAL A 93 -11.49 -12.66 -7.95
CA VAL A 93 -10.41 -13.40 -8.64
C VAL A 93 -10.75 -14.87 -8.76
N ALA A 94 -11.25 -15.51 -7.69
CA ALA A 94 -11.59 -16.92 -7.68
C ALA A 94 -12.69 -17.28 -8.70
N LYS A 95 -13.63 -16.36 -8.92
CA LYS A 95 -14.72 -16.51 -9.89
C LYS A 95 -14.38 -15.98 -11.30
N GLY A 96 -13.16 -15.49 -11.51
CA GLY A 96 -12.72 -14.97 -12.81
C GLY A 96 -13.46 -13.70 -13.25
N ARG A 97 -13.85 -12.83 -12.32
CA ARG A 97 -14.57 -11.58 -12.60
C ARG A 97 -13.63 -10.49 -13.12
N TYR A 98 -12.89 -10.81 -14.18
CA TYR A 98 -11.97 -9.91 -14.89
C TYR A 98 -11.94 -10.26 -16.37
N ARG A 99 -11.46 -9.35 -17.21
CA ARG A 99 -11.48 -9.49 -18.68
C ARG A 99 -10.42 -10.42 -19.24
N SER A 100 -9.32 -10.65 -18.51
CA SER A 100 -8.23 -11.52 -18.94
C SER A 100 -8.69 -12.98 -19.03
N GLU A 101 -8.16 -13.73 -20.00
CA GLU A 101 -8.37 -15.17 -20.12
C GLU A 101 -7.51 -16.00 -19.15
N MET A 102 -6.78 -15.38 -18.26
CA MET A 102 -5.98 -16.07 -17.26
C MET A 102 -6.89 -16.88 -16.35
N LYS A 103 -6.57 -18.16 -16.14
CA LYS A 103 -7.36 -19.02 -15.25
C LYS A 103 -7.26 -18.53 -13.81
N SER A 104 -8.39 -18.47 -13.12
CA SER A 104 -8.50 -17.99 -11.73
C SER A 104 -7.53 -18.68 -10.78
N GLN A 105 -7.43 -20.01 -10.88
CA GLN A 105 -6.48 -20.77 -10.06
C GLN A 105 -5.03 -20.36 -10.29
N ALA A 106 -4.61 -20.13 -11.54
CA ALA A 106 -3.27 -19.71 -11.86
C ALA A 106 -2.98 -18.28 -11.32
N ALA A 107 -3.97 -17.37 -11.38
CA ALA A 107 -3.88 -16.04 -10.83
C ALA A 107 -3.71 -16.09 -9.29
N LEU A 108 -4.57 -16.82 -8.59
CA LEU A 108 -4.50 -16.98 -7.14
C LEU A 108 -3.18 -17.59 -6.69
N GLN A 109 -2.73 -18.67 -7.32
CA GLN A 109 -1.47 -19.31 -6.97
C GLN A 109 -0.26 -18.40 -7.20
N SER A 110 -0.27 -17.57 -8.25
CA SER A 110 0.76 -16.57 -8.48
C SER A 110 0.79 -15.51 -7.38
N ILE A 111 -0.37 -15.02 -6.96
CA ILE A 111 -0.50 -14.03 -5.87
C ILE A 111 0.02 -14.61 -4.56
N PHE A 112 -0.38 -15.83 -4.21
CA PHE A 112 0.09 -16.49 -3.00
C PHE A 112 1.59 -16.75 -3.02
N ALA A 113 2.14 -17.14 -4.17
CA ALA A 113 3.58 -17.28 -4.35
C ALA A 113 4.33 -15.95 -4.15
N PHE A 114 3.77 -14.84 -4.64
CA PHE A 114 4.36 -13.52 -4.43
C PHE A 114 4.34 -13.11 -2.95
N GLN A 115 3.24 -13.33 -2.25
CA GLN A 115 3.16 -13.03 -0.81
C GLN A 115 4.22 -13.79 -0.02
N VAL A 116 4.40 -15.07 -0.30
CA VAL A 116 5.40 -15.90 0.38
C VAL A 116 6.83 -15.46 0.02
N ARG A 117 7.11 -15.28 -1.27
CA ARG A 117 8.45 -14.96 -1.78
C ARG A 117 8.92 -13.57 -1.34
N TYR A 118 8.05 -12.58 -1.45
CA TYR A 118 8.40 -11.17 -1.23
C TYR A 118 7.95 -10.65 0.14
N ARG A 119 7.19 -11.42 0.92
CA ARG A 119 6.64 -11.02 2.22
C ARG A 119 5.81 -9.74 2.15
N VAL A 120 5.19 -9.48 1.02
CA VAL A 120 4.32 -8.33 0.78
C VAL A 120 2.87 -8.78 0.86
N PRO A 121 2.05 -8.25 1.77
CA PRO A 121 0.64 -8.59 1.87
C PRO A 121 -0.14 -8.02 0.69
N PHE A 122 -1.10 -8.81 0.20
CA PHE A 122 -2.14 -8.38 -0.73
C PHE A 122 -3.44 -8.21 0.04
N ILE A 123 -3.96 -7.00 0.10
CA ILE A 123 -5.18 -6.66 0.84
C ILE A 123 -6.33 -6.56 -0.15
N TRP A 124 -7.32 -7.41 0.04
CA TRP A 124 -8.51 -7.50 -0.80
C TRP A 124 -9.60 -6.61 -0.23
N ALA A 125 -9.66 -5.38 -0.71
CA ALA A 125 -10.54 -4.37 -0.14
C ALA A 125 -12.01 -4.48 -0.60
N GLY A 126 -12.28 -5.31 -1.62
CA GLY A 126 -13.64 -5.47 -2.16
C GLY A 126 -14.03 -4.37 -3.14
N GLY A 127 -13.71 -3.11 -2.86
CA GLY A 127 -14.02 -1.98 -3.72
C GLY A 127 -13.16 -0.76 -3.46
N ARG A 128 -13.31 0.26 -4.32
CA ARG A 128 -12.48 1.46 -4.29
C ARG A 128 -12.61 2.26 -2.98
N ALA A 129 -13.83 2.41 -2.47
CA ALA A 129 -14.09 3.16 -1.26
C ALA A 129 -13.42 2.52 -0.03
N ASP A 130 -13.46 1.20 0.06
CA ASP A 130 -12.82 0.45 1.13
C ASP A 130 -11.30 0.45 0.96
N ALA A 131 -10.80 0.37 -0.28
CA ALA A 131 -9.37 0.48 -0.58
C ALA A 131 -8.80 1.83 -0.14
N GLU A 132 -9.49 2.94 -0.39
CA GLU A 132 -9.13 4.27 0.10
C GLU A 132 -9.10 4.32 1.63
N TYR A 133 -10.15 3.78 2.28
CA TYR A 133 -10.24 3.75 3.74
C TYR A 133 -9.10 2.96 4.37
N VAL A 134 -8.81 1.78 3.84
CA VAL A 134 -7.72 0.93 4.36
C VAL A 134 -6.36 1.58 4.11
N THR A 135 -6.15 2.21 2.94
CA THR A 135 -4.93 2.95 2.63
C THR A 135 -4.69 4.09 3.64
N TYR A 136 -5.70 4.93 3.87
CA TYR A 136 -5.65 5.97 4.90
C TYR A 136 -5.31 5.37 6.28
N SER A 137 -6.04 4.34 6.68
CA SER A 137 -5.90 3.74 8.00
C SER A 137 -4.51 3.13 8.24
N LEU A 138 -3.95 2.45 7.26
CA LEU A 138 -2.61 1.86 7.37
C LEU A 138 -1.53 2.95 7.51
N LEU A 139 -1.59 3.99 6.70
CA LEU A 139 -0.64 5.10 6.77
C LEU A 139 -0.77 5.87 8.09
N GLU A 140 -2.00 6.09 8.57
CA GLU A 140 -2.26 6.74 9.88
C GLU A 140 -1.69 5.89 11.03
N LYS A 141 -1.92 4.59 11.03
CA LYS A 141 -1.39 3.68 12.06
C LYS A 141 0.12 3.58 12.02
N TYR A 142 0.72 3.59 10.82
CA TYR A 142 2.17 3.63 10.69
C TYR A 142 2.76 4.87 11.37
N LEU A 143 2.20 6.06 11.09
CA LEU A 143 2.65 7.29 11.76
C LEU A 143 2.43 7.28 13.27
N ALA A 144 1.33 6.71 13.74
CA ALA A 144 1.07 6.56 15.17
C ALA A 144 2.11 5.67 15.87
N GLU A 145 2.51 4.56 15.24
CA GLU A 145 3.56 3.69 15.77
C GLU A 145 4.94 4.38 15.77
N ILE A 146 5.28 5.16 14.75
CA ILE A 146 6.52 5.95 14.73
C ILE A 146 6.55 6.96 15.88
N ARG A 147 5.46 7.69 16.12
CA ARG A 147 5.36 8.64 17.26
C ARG A 147 5.56 7.93 18.59
N LYS A 148 4.92 6.80 18.80
CA LYS A 148 5.03 5.99 20.00
C LYS A 148 6.47 5.50 20.25
N ARG A 149 7.16 5.04 19.21
CA ARG A 149 8.57 4.64 19.30
C ARG A 149 9.47 5.81 19.72
N PHE A 150 9.26 6.98 19.11
CA PHE A 150 10.00 8.20 19.45
C PHE A 150 9.77 8.63 20.91
N GLU A 151 8.52 8.65 21.37
CA GLU A 151 8.19 9.00 22.75
C GLU A 151 8.81 8.01 23.75
N THR A 152 8.80 6.73 23.44
CA THR A 152 9.43 5.68 24.26
C THR A 152 10.95 5.89 24.37
N ALA A 153 11.61 6.16 23.25
CA ALA A 153 13.04 6.45 23.22
C ALA A 153 13.39 7.69 24.03
N ASN A 154 12.62 8.77 23.90
CA ASN A 154 12.82 10.00 24.66
C ASN A 154 12.63 9.80 26.18
N LYS A 155 11.64 9.00 26.59
CA LYS A 155 11.44 8.68 28.01
C LYS A 155 12.62 7.89 28.58
N ALA A 156 13.13 6.91 27.82
CA ALA A 156 14.28 6.11 28.23
C ALA A 156 15.55 6.95 28.38
N GLN A 157 15.81 7.87 27.46
CA GLN A 157 16.96 8.79 27.56
C GLN A 157 16.87 9.69 28.79
N LYS A 158 15.71 10.29 29.05
CA LYS A 158 15.49 11.15 30.25
C LYS A 158 15.65 10.38 31.55
N ALA A 159 15.22 9.11 31.60
CA ALA A 159 15.38 8.26 32.79
C ALA A 159 16.84 7.92 33.09
N ASN A 160 17.69 7.91 32.07
CA ASN A 160 19.13 7.61 32.19
C ASN A 160 20.01 8.85 32.42
N GLY A 161 19.41 10.02 32.63
CA GLY A 161 20.12 11.24 33.06
C GLY A 161 20.95 11.93 31.97
N VAL A 162 20.57 11.77 30.72
CA VAL A 162 21.14 12.50 29.57
C VAL A 162 20.19 13.61 29.11
#